data_54a6eb2eb54817398e9a457cdb01d721
#
_entry.id   54a6eb2eb54817398e9a457cdb01d721
#
_cell.length_a   1.000
_cell.length_b   1.000
_cell.length_c   1.000
_cell.angle_alpha   90.00
_cell.angle_beta   90.00
_cell.angle_gamma   90.00
#
_symmetry.space_group_name_H-M   'P 1'
#
loop_
_entity.id
_entity.type
_entity.pdbx_description
1 polymer ?
#
loop_
_entity_poly.entity_id
_entity_poly.type
_entity_poly.pdbx_seq_one_letter_code
_entity_poly.pdbx_strand_id
1 'polypeptide(L)'
;ELEEKQYSASAGGGAVTVTVSGKKEVLSVKLSEEVVDPDDIEMLEDLIVAATNEALRKVEAESASAMSKLTGGLGGGIPGMPF
;
A
#
# COMPACT_ATOMS: atom_id res chain seq x y z
N GLU A 1 -2.66 -15.47 -9.01
CA GLU A 1 -1.34 -14.98 -9.04
C GLU A 1 -1.16 -13.75 -8.18
N LEU A 2 -0.01 -13.70 -7.54
CA LEU A 2 0.30 -12.59 -6.67
C LEU A 2 0.39 -11.29 -7.43
N GLU A 3 0.85 -11.37 -8.65
CA GLU A 3 1.02 -10.17 -9.45
C GLU A 3 -0.28 -9.46 -9.72
N GLU A 4 -1.36 -10.21 -9.73
CA GLU A 4 -2.66 -9.63 -10.02
C GLU A 4 -3.36 -9.10 -8.79
N LYS A 5 -2.79 -9.35 -7.63
CA LYS A 5 -3.36 -8.85 -6.42
C LYS A 5 -3.30 -7.33 -6.40
N GLN A 6 -4.32 -6.73 -5.88
CA GLN A 6 -4.40 -5.28 -5.80
C GLN A 6 -4.59 -4.85 -4.37
N TYR A 7 -4.03 -3.70 -4.04
CA TYR A 7 -4.08 -3.16 -2.70
C TYR A 7 -4.53 -1.71 -2.81
N SER A 8 -5.47 -1.34 -1.97
CA SER A 8 -6.01 0.01 -1.98
C SER A 8 -5.87 0.66 -0.62
N ALA A 9 -5.73 1.96 -0.64
CA ALA A 9 -5.68 2.73 0.58
C ALA A 9 -6.31 4.09 0.30
N SER A 10 -6.82 4.70 1.36
CA SER A 10 -7.52 5.97 1.25
C SER A 10 -6.94 6.98 2.20
N ALA A 11 -7.19 8.23 1.90
CA ALA A 11 -6.83 9.34 2.78
C ALA A 11 -7.96 10.34 2.75
N GLY A 12 -8.01 11.19 3.78
CA GLY A 12 -9.01 12.22 3.85
C GLY A 12 -10.42 11.68 4.00
N GLY A 13 -10.59 10.60 4.76
CA GLY A 13 -11.90 10.04 4.97
C GLY A 13 -12.47 9.37 3.74
N GLY A 14 -11.62 8.88 2.87
CA GLY A 14 -12.06 8.21 1.65
C GLY A 14 -12.12 9.14 0.46
N ALA A 15 -11.69 10.38 0.62
CA ALA A 15 -11.74 11.34 -0.46
C ALA A 15 -10.75 11.01 -1.57
N VAL A 16 -9.64 10.37 -1.22
CA VAL A 16 -8.65 9.95 -2.19
C VAL A 16 -8.38 8.47 -1.96
N THR A 17 -8.51 7.69 -3.00
CA THR A 17 -8.24 6.25 -2.92
C THR A 17 -7.23 5.89 -4.00
N VAL A 18 -6.16 5.23 -3.59
CA VAL A 18 -5.10 4.80 -4.52
C VAL A 18 -5.06 3.29 -4.51
N THR A 19 -5.01 2.71 -5.69
CA THR A 19 -4.90 1.26 -5.85
C THR A 19 -3.57 0.95 -6.53
N VAL A 20 -2.84 0.00 -5.96
CA VAL A 20 -1.56 -0.42 -6.51
C VAL A 20 -1.56 -1.93 -6.70
N SER A 21 -0.65 -2.40 -7.54
CA SER A 21 -0.49 -3.83 -7.76
C SER A 21 0.54 -4.40 -6.79
N GLY A 22 0.62 -5.72 -6.76
CA GLY A 22 1.63 -6.38 -5.96
C GLY A 22 3.04 -6.07 -6.43
N LYS A 23 3.18 -5.51 -7.61
CA LYS A 23 4.48 -5.08 -8.13
C LYS A 23 4.78 -3.63 -7.80
N LYS A 24 3.95 -3.03 -6.96
CA LYS A 24 4.14 -1.63 -6.54
C LYS A 24 3.92 -0.65 -7.67
N GLU A 25 3.02 -0.99 -8.57
CA GLU A 25 2.62 -0.07 -9.63
C GLU A 25 1.31 0.57 -9.25
N VAL A 26 1.21 1.88 -9.41
CA VAL A 26 -0.03 2.59 -9.16
C VAL A 26 -0.97 2.31 -10.33
N LEU A 27 -2.09 1.67 -10.03
CA LEU A 27 -3.05 1.30 -11.06
C LEU A 27 -4.13 2.34 -11.24
N SER A 28 -4.55 2.98 -10.18
CA SER A 28 -5.58 3.99 -10.27
C SER A 28 -5.52 4.92 -9.08
N VAL A 29 -6.01 6.12 -9.30
CA VAL A 29 -6.19 7.13 -8.25
C VAL A 29 -7.60 7.66 -8.41
N LYS A 30 -8.40 7.53 -7.39
CA LYS A 30 -9.77 8.02 -7.41
C LYS A 30 -9.90 9.19 -6.47
N LEU A 31 -10.49 10.24 -6.96
CA LEU A 31 -10.64 11.49 -6.22
C LEU A 31 -12.10 11.84 -6.07
N SER A 32 -12.46 12.29 -4.89
CA SER A 32 -13.77 12.87 -4.67
C SER A 32 -13.73 14.31 -5.15
N GLU A 33 -14.84 14.78 -5.72
CA GLU A 33 -14.89 16.15 -6.18
C GLU A 33 -14.62 17.14 -5.07
N GLU A 34 -14.95 16.77 -3.85
CA GLU A 34 -14.81 17.68 -2.72
C GLU A 34 -13.36 18.08 -2.47
N VAL A 35 -12.42 17.22 -2.81
CA VAL A 35 -11.02 17.53 -2.55
C VAL A 35 -10.31 18.09 -3.76
N VAL A 36 -11.00 18.19 -4.88
CA VAL A 36 -10.43 18.82 -6.07
C VAL A 36 -10.78 20.30 -6.01
N ASP A 37 -10.05 21.01 -5.19
CA ASP A 37 -10.31 22.41 -4.89
C ASP A 37 -9.15 23.25 -5.39
N PRO A 38 -9.40 24.09 -6.41
CA PRO A 38 -8.28 24.90 -6.93
C PRO A 38 -7.70 25.87 -5.93
N ASP A 39 -8.44 26.14 -4.85
CA ASP A 39 -7.93 27.04 -3.82
C ASP A 39 -7.11 26.31 -2.77
N ASP A 40 -7.05 24.99 -2.84
CA ASP A 40 -6.31 24.22 -1.85
C ASP A 40 -5.67 23.01 -2.51
N ILE A 41 -4.81 23.26 -3.46
CA ILE A 41 -4.14 22.20 -4.21
C ILE A 41 -3.21 21.42 -3.30
N GLU A 42 -2.57 22.08 -2.34
CA GLU A 42 -1.64 21.41 -1.44
C GLU A 42 -2.32 20.30 -0.65
N MET A 43 -3.55 20.53 -0.22
CA MET A 43 -4.28 19.51 0.51
C MET A 43 -4.45 18.27 -0.36
N LEU A 44 -4.82 18.47 -1.61
CA LEU A 44 -5.02 17.35 -2.53
C LEU A 44 -3.71 16.59 -2.73
N GLU A 45 -2.63 17.33 -2.91
CA GLU A 45 -1.32 16.71 -3.10
C GLU A 45 -0.96 15.85 -1.89
N ASP A 46 -1.19 16.38 -0.70
CA ASP A 46 -0.84 15.66 0.52
C ASP A 46 -1.68 14.40 0.67
N LEU A 47 -2.95 14.48 0.31
CA LEU A 47 -3.83 13.33 0.41
C LEU A 47 -3.40 12.22 -0.56
N ILE A 48 -3.00 12.61 -1.76
CA ILE A 48 -2.55 11.63 -2.74
C ILE A 48 -1.26 10.96 -2.25
N VAL A 49 -0.34 11.74 -1.71
CA VAL A 49 0.89 11.18 -1.18
C VAL A 49 0.58 10.19 -0.04
N ALA A 50 -0.29 10.59 0.87
CA ALA A 50 -0.61 9.75 2.01
C ALA A 50 -1.26 8.44 1.56
N ALA A 51 -2.23 8.52 0.66
CA ALA A 51 -2.92 7.32 0.20
C ALA A 51 -1.98 6.41 -0.59
N THR A 52 -1.14 7.00 -1.43
CA THR A 52 -0.19 6.21 -2.21
C THR A 52 0.79 5.48 -1.32
N ASN A 53 1.36 6.20 -0.35
CA ASN A 53 2.32 5.56 0.55
C ASN A 53 1.68 4.47 1.38
N GLU A 54 0.45 4.68 1.79
CA GLU A 54 -0.24 3.68 2.57
C GLU A 54 -0.51 2.43 1.74
N ALA A 55 -0.91 2.59 0.49
CA ALA A 55 -1.15 1.46 -0.39
C ALA A 55 0.14 0.67 -0.61
N LEU A 56 1.24 1.39 -0.81
CA LEU A 56 2.53 0.72 -1.01
C LEU A 56 2.97 0.00 0.25
N ARG A 57 2.69 0.56 1.41
CA ARG A 57 3.01 -0.12 2.66
C ARG A 57 2.25 -1.43 2.79
N LYS A 58 1.02 -1.47 2.31
CA LYS A 58 0.26 -2.71 2.33
C LYS A 58 0.92 -3.78 1.47
N VAL A 59 1.43 -3.39 0.31
CA VAL A 59 2.15 -4.33 -0.54
C VAL A 59 3.37 -4.86 0.18
N GLU A 60 4.13 -3.98 0.79
CA GLU A 60 5.33 -4.39 1.50
C GLU A 60 5.03 -5.27 2.69
N ALA A 61 3.96 -4.96 3.40
CA ALA A 61 3.58 -5.77 4.55
C ALA A 61 3.18 -7.17 4.11
N GLU A 62 2.46 -7.26 3.01
CA GLU A 62 2.07 -8.56 2.49
C GLU A 62 3.28 -9.35 2.04
N SER A 63 4.19 -8.70 1.36
CA SER A 63 5.41 -9.31 0.88
C SER A 63 6.27 -9.80 2.04
N ALA A 64 6.42 -8.96 3.04
CA ALA A 64 7.21 -9.31 4.21
C ALA A 64 6.56 -10.48 4.96
N SER A 65 5.24 -10.47 5.05
CA SER A 65 4.51 -11.54 5.73
C SER A 65 4.71 -12.86 5.00
N ALA A 66 4.63 -12.83 3.68
CA ALA A 66 4.82 -14.05 2.89
C ALA A 66 6.23 -14.57 3.04
N MET A 67 7.19 -13.67 3.02
CA MET A 67 8.59 -14.05 3.17
C MET A 67 8.84 -14.64 4.55
N SER A 68 8.24 -14.02 5.56
CA SER A 68 8.39 -14.45 6.92
C SER A 68 7.82 -15.87 7.11
N LYS A 69 6.66 -16.11 6.52
CA LYS A 69 6.05 -17.42 6.62
C LYS A 69 6.91 -18.49 5.97
N LEU A 70 7.45 -18.16 4.83
CA LEU A 70 8.29 -19.08 4.10
C LEU A 70 9.53 -19.41 4.90
N THR A 71 10.18 -18.39 5.40
CA THR A 71 11.38 -18.55 6.19
C THR A 71 11.10 -19.32 7.47
N GLY A 72 10.02 -18.96 8.11
CA GLY A 72 9.63 -19.61 9.36
C GLY A 72 9.38 -21.09 9.16
N GLY A 73 8.74 -21.42 8.04
CA GLY A 73 8.46 -22.80 7.74
C GLY A 73 9.72 -23.61 7.52
N LEU A 74 10.65 -23.02 6.87
CA LEU A 74 11.92 -23.67 6.64
C LEU A 74 12.77 -23.71 7.90
N GLY A 75 12.79 -22.59 8.54
CA GLY A 75 13.63 -22.38 9.63
C GLY A 75 13.26 -23.20 10.80
N GLY A 76 12.03 -23.48 10.88
CA GLY A 76 11.73 -24.14 12.00
C GLY A 76 12.54 -23.65 13.02
N GLY A 77 13.18 -23.42 12.71
CA GLY A 77 13.83 -23.06 13.35
C GLY A 77 14.85 -22.33 13.54
N ILE A 78 15.38 -22.22 13.15
CA ILE A 78 16.27 -21.57 13.28
C ILE A 78 16.55 -20.76 13.92
N PRO A 79 16.72 -21.15 14.51
CA PRO A 79 16.67 -20.45 15.01
C PRO A 79 17.16 -19.62 15.19
N GLY A 80 17.45 -19.76 15.18
CA GLY A 80 17.69 -19.01 15.32
C GLY A 80 18.12 -18.19 15.32
N MET A 81 18.16 -18.54 15.26
CA MET A 81 18.22 -17.95 15.04
C MET A 81 18.40 -17.08 15.24
N PRO A 82 18.57 -17.10 15.64
CA PRO A 82 18.63 -16.39 15.68
C PRO A 82 19.18 -15.62 15.35
N PHE A 83 19.45 -15.65 15.33
CA PHE A 83 19.65 -15.20 14.85
C PHE A 83 19.86 -14.74 14.78
#